data_e0dbbd8b0d4253e3044b4b03019c6343
#
_entry.id   e0dbbd8b0d4253e3044b4b03019c6343
#
_cell.length_a   1.000
_cell.length_b   1.000
_cell.length_c   1.000
_cell.angle_alpha   90.00
_cell.angle_beta   90.00
_cell.angle_gamma   90.00
#
_symmetry.space_group_name_H-M   'P 1'
#
loop_
_entity.id
_entity.type
_entity.pdbx_description
1 polymer ?
#
loop_
_entity_poly.entity_id
_entity_poly.type
_entity_poly.pdbx_seq_one_letter_code
_entity_poly.pdbx_strand_id
1 'polypeptide(L)'
;MSNQEFHQRRLSATPRGVGVMCNFFARTAENATLTDVEGNDYIDFAAGIAVLNTGHRHPEMVAAVEKQLHQFTHTAYQIVPYESYVSLAEKLNELAPVQGPAKTAFFTTGAEAVENAIKIARAHTGRPGVIAFGGGFHGRTYMTMALTGKVAPYKLGFSPFPGSVYHVPYPSELHGITTQDAITAIERLFKADIEAKQVAAIIFEPIQGEGGFNVAPPELVAAIRRICDEHGIVMIADEVQSGFARTGKLFAMDHYADKPDLMTMAKSLAGGMPLSGVVGRAEIMDAPAPGGLGGTYAGNPLAVAAAHAVLNIIDNESLCARACHLGDRLSATLEEIQGTFPALVAIRGRGSMIAAEFFDPESREPSAAIAQEIQQKALSRGLLLLICGQYGNVIRFLYPLTIPDAQFTQALAILQQVMRDKA
;
A
#
# COMPACT_ATOMS: atom_id res chain seq x y z
N MET A 1 -32.87 1.02 9.78
CA MET A 1 -32.27 -0.35 9.74
C MET A 1 -31.02 -0.34 10.61
N SER A 2 -30.91 -1.35 11.48
CA SER A 2 -29.74 -1.54 12.37
C SER A 2 -28.55 -2.16 11.62
N ASN A 3 -27.37 -2.08 12.25
CA ASN A 3 -26.18 -2.79 11.78
C ASN A 3 -26.45 -4.31 11.62
N GLN A 4 -27.19 -4.90 12.55
CA GLN A 4 -27.55 -6.30 12.50
C GLN A 4 -28.46 -6.65 11.30
N GLU A 5 -29.47 -5.83 10.99
CA GLU A 5 -30.33 -6.02 9.83
C GLU A 5 -29.55 -5.92 8.51
N PHE A 6 -28.64 -4.93 8.38
CA PHE A 6 -27.76 -4.82 7.23
C PHE A 6 -26.80 -6.01 7.10
N HIS A 7 -26.30 -6.51 8.24
CA HIS A 7 -25.42 -7.69 8.23
C HIS A 7 -26.15 -8.93 7.69
N GLN A 8 -27.40 -9.19 8.10
CA GLN A 8 -28.21 -10.31 7.58
C GLN A 8 -28.48 -10.15 6.06
N ARG A 9 -28.82 -8.95 5.62
CA ARG A 9 -29.00 -8.66 4.18
C ARG A 9 -27.70 -8.91 3.40
N ARG A 10 -26.55 -8.50 3.91
CA ARG A 10 -25.25 -8.75 3.29
C ARG A 10 -25.00 -10.25 3.13
N LEU A 11 -25.23 -11.03 4.18
CA LEU A 11 -25.03 -12.50 4.12
C LEU A 11 -25.87 -13.17 3.02
N SER A 12 -27.05 -12.62 2.74
CA SER A 12 -27.93 -13.13 1.70
C SER A 12 -27.58 -12.63 0.30
N ALA A 13 -27.02 -11.41 0.18
CA ALA A 13 -26.83 -10.72 -1.10
C ALA A 13 -25.41 -10.84 -1.66
N THR A 14 -24.40 -11.10 -0.83
CA THR A 14 -22.99 -11.12 -1.25
C THR A 14 -22.32 -12.46 -0.97
N PRO A 15 -21.41 -12.94 -1.84
CA PRO A 15 -20.73 -14.20 -1.61
C PRO A 15 -19.78 -14.09 -0.41
N ARG A 16 -19.63 -15.20 0.35
CA ARG A 16 -18.76 -15.27 1.54
C ARG A 16 -17.29 -14.94 1.27
N GLY A 17 -16.85 -15.08 0.02
CA GLY A 17 -15.48 -14.73 -0.39
C GLY A 17 -15.16 -13.25 -0.27
N VAL A 18 -16.19 -12.37 -0.22
CA VAL A 18 -16.04 -10.95 0.13
C VAL A 18 -16.03 -10.82 1.66
N GLY A 19 -14.84 -11.00 2.25
CA GLY A 19 -14.64 -10.89 3.69
C GLY A 19 -14.86 -9.46 4.19
N VAL A 20 -15.47 -9.33 5.38
CA VAL A 20 -15.72 -8.05 6.05
C VAL A 20 -15.22 -8.15 7.48
N MET A 21 -14.44 -7.16 7.92
CA MET A 21 -13.85 -7.14 9.26
C MET A 21 -14.84 -6.63 10.32
N CYS A 22 -15.56 -5.54 10.01
CA CYS A 22 -16.49 -4.90 10.95
C CYS A 22 -17.93 -5.35 10.72
N ASN A 23 -18.71 -5.42 11.80
CA ASN A 23 -20.14 -5.74 11.75
C ASN A 23 -21.03 -4.47 11.76
N PHE A 24 -20.44 -3.29 11.64
CA PHE A 24 -21.16 -2.03 11.48
C PHE A 24 -21.13 -1.57 10.01
N PHE A 25 -22.09 -0.75 9.62
CA PHE A 25 -22.22 -0.23 8.26
C PHE A 25 -22.06 1.30 8.28
N ALA A 26 -21.13 1.80 7.51
CA ALA A 26 -20.89 3.23 7.41
C ALA A 26 -22.08 3.95 6.77
N ARG A 27 -22.53 5.05 7.39
CA ARG A 27 -23.53 5.97 6.84
C ARG A 27 -22.85 7.20 6.26
N THR A 28 -21.93 7.80 7.00
CA THR A 28 -21.16 8.97 6.60
C THR A 28 -19.72 8.86 7.08
N ALA A 29 -18.83 9.61 6.45
CA ALA A 29 -17.46 9.74 6.91
C ALA A 29 -16.95 11.16 6.63
N GLU A 30 -16.14 11.71 7.52
CA GLU A 30 -15.51 13.02 7.38
C GLU A 30 -14.11 13.00 8.02
N ASN A 31 -13.11 13.42 7.28
CA ASN A 31 -11.70 13.40 7.69
C ASN A 31 -11.29 12.04 8.29
N ALA A 32 -11.09 11.95 9.61
CA ALA A 32 -10.71 10.72 10.30
C ALA A 32 -11.87 10.10 11.13
N THR A 33 -13.12 10.47 10.85
CA THR A 33 -14.30 9.94 11.53
C THR A 33 -15.17 9.14 10.57
N LEU A 34 -15.56 7.93 10.99
CA LEU A 34 -16.61 7.12 10.37
C LEU A 34 -17.83 7.13 11.28
N THR A 35 -19.02 7.43 10.76
CA THR A 35 -20.27 7.30 11.50
C THR A 35 -21.10 6.16 10.92
N ASP A 36 -21.52 5.22 11.76
CA ASP A 36 -22.34 4.09 11.32
C ASP A 36 -23.83 4.44 11.17
N VAL A 37 -24.62 3.47 10.71
CA VAL A 37 -26.06 3.65 10.49
C VAL A 37 -26.86 3.84 11.76
N GLU A 38 -26.32 3.51 12.92
CA GLU A 38 -26.92 3.69 14.25
C GLU A 38 -26.47 4.98 14.92
N GLY A 39 -25.52 5.73 14.30
CA GLY A 39 -25.03 7.02 14.78
C GLY A 39 -23.81 6.92 15.69
N ASN A 40 -23.14 5.77 15.74
CA ASN A 40 -21.90 5.63 16.50
C ASN A 40 -20.72 6.13 15.67
N ASP A 41 -19.82 6.87 16.30
CA ASP A 41 -18.62 7.40 15.67
C ASP A 41 -17.38 6.54 15.99
N TYR A 42 -16.53 6.39 14.98
CA TYR A 42 -15.26 5.67 15.07
C TYR A 42 -14.12 6.52 14.54
N ILE A 43 -13.02 6.59 15.28
CA ILE A 43 -11.77 7.18 14.80
C ILE A 43 -11.15 6.17 13.80
N ASP A 44 -10.94 6.60 12.57
CA ASP A 44 -10.50 5.73 11.46
C ASP A 44 -8.97 5.66 11.37
N PHE A 45 -8.38 4.61 11.97
CA PHE A 45 -6.97 4.28 11.78
C PHE A 45 -6.76 3.19 10.70
N ALA A 46 -7.77 2.97 9.84
CA ALA A 46 -7.67 2.12 8.66
C ALA A 46 -7.56 2.94 7.35
N ALA A 47 -8.20 4.11 7.32
CA ALA A 47 -8.23 5.03 6.17
C ALA A 47 -8.50 4.31 4.83
N GLY A 48 -9.43 3.33 4.81
CA GLY A 48 -9.72 2.52 3.64
C GLY A 48 -8.53 1.67 3.16
N ILE A 49 -7.66 1.23 4.07
CA ILE A 49 -6.38 0.54 3.83
C ILE A 49 -5.37 1.49 3.15
N ALA A 50 -5.03 2.58 3.83
CA ALA A 50 -4.10 3.62 3.36
C ALA A 50 -4.52 4.34 2.06
N VAL A 51 -5.82 4.45 1.81
CA VAL A 51 -6.36 5.17 0.64
C VAL A 51 -6.58 6.65 0.94
N LEU A 52 -6.86 7.00 2.19
CA LEU A 52 -7.35 8.31 2.58
C LEU A 52 -6.29 9.10 3.38
N ASN A 53 -5.10 9.27 2.80
CA ASN A 53 -4.07 10.10 3.43
C ASN A 53 -4.52 11.56 3.62
N THR A 54 -5.38 12.07 2.74
CA THR A 54 -6.00 13.41 2.82
C THR A 54 -7.34 13.42 3.57
N GLY A 55 -7.71 12.31 4.22
CA GLY A 55 -8.99 12.18 4.94
C GLY A 55 -10.20 11.90 4.05
N HIS A 56 -11.29 11.51 4.72
CA HIS A 56 -12.57 11.33 4.04
C HIS A 56 -13.12 12.67 3.57
N ARG A 57 -13.51 12.76 2.28
CA ARG A 57 -14.22 13.92 1.72
C ARG A 57 -13.49 15.26 1.92
N HIS A 58 -12.18 15.30 1.72
CA HIS A 58 -11.46 16.57 1.76
C HIS A 58 -12.15 17.61 0.86
N PRO A 59 -12.44 18.85 1.33
CA PRO A 59 -13.22 19.83 0.57
C PRO A 59 -12.66 20.14 -0.81
N GLU A 60 -11.34 20.30 -0.96
CA GLU A 60 -10.71 20.55 -2.26
C GLU A 60 -10.89 19.37 -3.22
N MET A 61 -10.78 18.14 -2.72
CA MET A 61 -10.97 16.94 -3.55
C MET A 61 -12.44 16.83 -4.00
N VAL A 62 -13.39 17.07 -3.10
CA VAL A 62 -14.82 17.06 -3.44
C VAL A 62 -15.12 18.11 -4.50
N ALA A 63 -14.66 19.35 -4.32
CA ALA A 63 -14.87 20.44 -5.27
C ALA A 63 -14.27 20.14 -6.66
N ALA A 64 -13.07 19.53 -6.72
CA ALA A 64 -12.45 19.14 -7.97
C ALA A 64 -13.26 18.09 -8.72
N VAL A 65 -13.77 17.07 -8.02
CA VAL A 65 -14.62 16.02 -8.59
C VAL A 65 -15.95 16.59 -9.07
N GLU A 66 -16.60 17.45 -8.28
CA GLU A 66 -17.86 18.13 -8.66
C GLU A 66 -17.67 18.97 -9.92
N LYS A 67 -16.59 19.75 -9.99
CA LYS A 67 -16.27 20.54 -11.19
C LYS A 67 -16.13 19.66 -12.43
N GLN A 68 -15.41 18.54 -12.32
CA GLN A 68 -15.22 17.60 -13.42
C GLN A 68 -16.55 16.92 -13.80
N LEU A 69 -17.39 16.59 -12.83
CA LEU A 69 -18.71 15.96 -13.05
C LEU A 69 -19.62 16.79 -13.95
N HIS A 70 -19.50 18.11 -13.89
CA HIS A 70 -20.25 19.04 -14.77
C HIS A 70 -19.67 19.20 -16.17
N GLN A 71 -18.49 18.63 -16.45
CA GLN A 71 -17.87 18.68 -17.79
C GLN A 71 -18.16 17.39 -18.57
N PHE A 72 -17.59 16.28 -18.10
CA PHE A 72 -17.83 14.94 -18.63
C PHE A 72 -17.35 13.90 -17.61
N THR A 73 -17.95 12.72 -17.65
CA THR A 73 -17.67 11.64 -16.71
C THR A 73 -16.78 10.54 -17.30
N HIS A 74 -16.75 10.41 -18.62
CA HIS A 74 -16.03 9.32 -19.30
C HIS A 74 -15.94 9.57 -20.81
N THR A 75 -14.76 9.29 -21.39
CA THR A 75 -14.56 9.31 -22.85
C THR A 75 -13.81 8.07 -23.36
N ALA A 76 -13.32 7.21 -22.45
CA ALA A 76 -12.25 6.25 -22.70
C ALA A 76 -11.02 6.96 -23.28
N TYR A 77 -10.04 7.31 -22.45
CA TYR A 77 -8.89 8.15 -22.83
C TYR A 77 -8.23 7.75 -24.16
N GLN A 78 -8.15 6.46 -24.42
CA GLN A 78 -7.59 5.91 -25.67
C GLN A 78 -8.44 6.16 -26.91
N ILE A 79 -9.68 6.64 -26.77
CA ILE A 79 -10.57 7.03 -27.87
C ILE A 79 -10.59 8.54 -28.03
N VAL A 80 -10.89 9.27 -26.95
CA VAL A 80 -10.84 10.73 -26.91
C VAL A 80 -10.03 11.18 -25.70
N PRO A 81 -8.78 11.57 -25.90
CA PRO A 81 -7.92 12.04 -24.82
C PRO A 81 -8.42 13.37 -24.24
N TYR A 82 -8.00 13.66 -23.01
CA TYR A 82 -8.30 14.91 -22.31
C TYR A 82 -7.08 15.44 -21.57
N GLU A 83 -7.01 16.75 -21.48
CA GLU A 83 -5.86 17.51 -20.99
C GLU A 83 -5.48 17.13 -19.56
N SER A 84 -6.44 16.98 -18.64
CA SER A 84 -6.16 16.70 -17.23
C SER A 84 -5.43 15.36 -16.98
N TYR A 85 -5.60 14.38 -17.88
CA TYR A 85 -4.78 13.15 -17.85
C TYR A 85 -3.32 13.46 -18.17
N VAL A 86 -3.09 14.29 -19.19
CA VAL A 86 -1.73 14.66 -19.65
C VAL A 86 -1.01 15.45 -18.56
N SER A 87 -1.66 16.50 -18.03
CA SER A 87 -1.06 17.34 -17.00
C SER A 87 -0.80 16.58 -15.69
N LEU A 88 -1.64 15.60 -15.33
CA LEU A 88 -1.36 14.73 -14.19
C LEU A 88 -0.15 13.83 -14.46
N ALA A 89 -0.04 13.26 -15.66
CA ALA A 89 1.11 12.47 -16.06
C ALA A 89 2.41 13.28 -16.02
N GLU A 90 2.39 14.51 -16.58
CA GLU A 90 3.53 15.44 -16.54
C GLU A 90 3.96 15.73 -15.09
N LYS A 91 3.01 16.06 -14.21
CA LYS A 91 3.28 16.33 -12.79
C LYS A 91 3.89 15.11 -12.08
N LEU A 92 3.39 13.91 -12.34
CA LEU A 92 3.93 12.68 -11.75
C LEU A 92 5.30 12.32 -12.33
N ASN A 93 5.55 12.59 -13.62
CA ASN A 93 6.86 12.39 -14.24
C ASN A 93 7.96 13.26 -13.59
N GLU A 94 7.60 14.48 -13.16
CA GLU A 94 8.51 15.40 -12.47
C GLU A 94 8.75 14.98 -11.01
N LEU A 95 7.73 14.44 -10.34
CA LEU A 95 7.76 14.12 -8.90
C LEU A 95 8.30 12.73 -8.59
N ALA A 96 8.22 11.80 -9.55
CA ALA A 96 8.58 10.42 -9.31
C ALA A 96 10.10 10.22 -9.16
N PRO A 97 10.57 9.46 -8.16
CA PRO A 97 11.98 9.19 -7.94
C PRO A 97 12.52 8.13 -8.91
N VAL A 98 12.48 8.41 -10.20
CA VAL A 98 13.08 7.58 -11.27
C VAL A 98 14.21 8.34 -11.95
N GLN A 99 15.14 7.61 -12.60
CA GLN A 99 16.27 8.23 -13.26
C GLN A 99 15.93 8.62 -14.71
N GLY A 100 16.28 9.87 -15.09
CA GLY A 100 16.11 10.38 -16.43
C GLY A 100 14.66 10.76 -16.78
N PRO A 101 14.35 10.94 -18.07
CA PRO A 101 13.00 11.24 -18.52
C PRO A 101 12.02 10.15 -18.11
N ALA A 102 10.86 10.54 -17.57
CA ALA A 102 9.82 9.62 -17.13
C ALA A 102 8.56 9.74 -17.99
N LYS A 103 7.75 8.67 -18.01
CA LYS A 103 6.40 8.64 -18.55
C LYS A 103 5.46 7.93 -17.58
N THR A 104 4.20 8.37 -17.57
CA THR A 104 3.14 7.78 -16.70
C THR A 104 1.99 7.26 -17.56
N ALA A 105 1.53 6.05 -17.23
CA ALA A 105 0.28 5.48 -17.73
C ALA A 105 -0.66 5.21 -16.55
N PHE A 106 -1.94 5.59 -16.68
CA PHE A 106 -2.94 5.37 -15.63
C PHE A 106 -3.79 4.14 -15.91
N PHE A 107 -4.27 3.54 -14.81
CA PHE A 107 -5.17 2.39 -14.76
C PHE A 107 -6.20 2.62 -13.64
N THR A 108 -6.98 1.60 -13.27
CA THR A 108 -8.06 1.75 -12.29
C THR A 108 -7.66 1.27 -10.90
N THR A 109 -6.95 0.13 -10.79
CA THR A 109 -6.62 -0.51 -9.51
C THR A 109 -5.12 -0.76 -9.36
N GLY A 110 -4.64 -0.90 -8.12
CA GLY A 110 -3.24 -1.26 -7.86
C GLY A 110 -2.83 -2.57 -8.53
N ALA A 111 -3.74 -3.56 -8.59
CA ALA A 111 -3.48 -4.82 -9.29
C ALA A 111 -3.24 -4.59 -10.78
N GLU A 112 -4.02 -3.73 -11.45
CA GLU A 112 -3.80 -3.38 -12.86
C GLU A 112 -2.46 -2.65 -13.04
N ALA A 113 -2.08 -1.74 -12.14
CA ALA A 113 -0.78 -1.08 -12.21
C ALA A 113 0.36 -2.10 -12.15
N VAL A 114 0.31 -3.05 -11.21
CA VAL A 114 1.32 -4.12 -11.11
C VAL A 114 1.31 -5.03 -12.35
N GLU A 115 0.15 -5.49 -12.82
CA GLU A 115 0.03 -6.28 -14.05
C GLU A 115 0.70 -5.57 -15.23
N ASN A 116 0.45 -4.27 -15.39
CA ASN A 116 1.01 -3.48 -16.47
C ASN A 116 2.51 -3.19 -16.27
N ALA A 117 2.99 -3.00 -15.05
CA ALA A 117 4.44 -2.88 -14.78
C ALA A 117 5.19 -4.15 -15.21
N ILE A 118 4.64 -5.33 -14.93
CA ILE A 118 5.21 -6.61 -15.39
C ILE A 118 5.12 -6.73 -16.92
N LYS A 119 3.99 -6.34 -17.55
CA LYS A 119 3.87 -6.32 -19.02
C LYS A 119 4.93 -5.42 -19.66
N ILE A 120 5.13 -4.22 -19.12
CA ILE A 120 6.11 -3.26 -19.60
C ILE A 120 7.53 -3.84 -19.48
N ALA A 121 7.88 -4.39 -18.30
CA ALA A 121 9.18 -4.99 -18.07
C ALA A 121 9.47 -6.18 -19.02
N ARG A 122 8.47 -7.03 -19.24
CA ARG A 122 8.56 -8.15 -20.18
C ARG A 122 8.68 -7.67 -21.64
N ALA A 123 7.93 -6.65 -22.04
CA ALA A 123 8.02 -6.09 -23.38
C ALA A 123 9.39 -5.45 -23.63
N HIS A 124 9.94 -4.75 -22.63
CA HIS A 124 11.26 -4.11 -22.74
C HIS A 124 12.40 -5.12 -22.81
N THR A 125 12.36 -6.17 -21.98
CA THR A 125 13.47 -7.13 -21.88
C THR A 125 13.34 -8.33 -22.80
N GLY A 126 12.13 -8.65 -23.24
CA GLY A 126 11.84 -9.91 -23.95
C GLY A 126 11.94 -11.15 -23.07
N ARG A 127 11.93 -11.03 -21.74
CA ARG A 127 12.20 -12.09 -20.78
C ARG A 127 10.95 -12.44 -19.97
N PRO A 128 10.77 -13.72 -19.53
CA PRO A 128 9.56 -14.14 -18.80
C PRO A 128 9.66 -14.01 -17.28
N GLY A 129 10.87 -14.11 -16.69
CA GLY A 129 11.06 -14.30 -15.25
C GLY A 129 10.79 -13.04 -14.44
N VAL A 130 10.19 -13.21 -13.27
CA VAL A 130 9.99 -12.13 -12.29
C VAL A 130 10.35 -12.64 -10.90
N ILE A 131 11.15 -11.88 -10.17
CA ILE A 131 11.48 -12.14 -8.77
C ILE A 131 10.64 -11.23 -7.89
N ALA A 132 9.98 -11.82 -6.89
CA ALA A 132 9.20 -11.13 -5.87
C ALA A 132 9.66 -11.58 -4.47
N PHE A 133 9.14 -10.94 -3.42
CA PHE A 133 9.57 -11.21 -2.05
C PHE A 133 8.49 -11.88 -1.21
N GLY A 134 8.91 -12.76 -0.31
CA GLY A 134 8.06 -13.34 0.74
C GLY A 134 7.40 -12.23 1.57
N GLY A 135 6.14 -12.42 1.97
CA GLY A 135 5.37 -11.41 2.68
C GLY A 135 4.85 -10.26 1.82
N GLY A 136 5.31 -10.11 0.58
CA GLY A 136 4.85 -9.07 -0.35
C GLY A 136 3.39 -9.24 -0.76
N PHE A 137 2.70 -8.11 -1.04
CA PHE A 137 1.33 -8.10 -1.55
C PHE A 137 1.22 -7.17 -2.75
N HIS A 138 0.82 -7.72 -3.90
CA HIS A 138 0.80 -6.98 -5.17
C HIS A 138 -0.59 -6.94 -5.84
N GLY A 139 -1.61 -7.59 -5.27
CA GLY A 139 -2.98 -7.58 -5.78
C GLY A 139 -3.66 -8.94 -5.76
N ARG A 140 -4.86 -9.00 -6.36
CA ARG A 140 -5.74 -10.18 -6.37
C ARG A 140 -6.12 -10.67 -7.77
N THR A 141 -5.41 -10.25 -8.82
CA THR A 141 -5.47 -10.83 -10.15
C THR A 141 -4.46 -11.97 -10.28
N TYR A 142 -4.55 -12.81 -11.28
CA TYR A 142 -3.76 -14.03 -11.34
C TYR A 142 -2.24 -13.78 -11.30
N MET A 143 -1.73 -12.80 -12.07
CA MET A 143 -0.30 -12.47 -12.02
C MET A 143 0.07 -11.83 -10.69
N THR A 144 -0.73 -10.91 -10.16
CA THR A 144 -0.44 -10.27 -8.87
C THR A 144 -0.55 -11.24 -7.70
N MET A 145 -1.45 -12.25 -7.77
CA MET A 145 -1.47 -13.35 -6.80
C MET A 145 -0.22 -14.25 -6.93
N ALA A 146 0.26 -14.50 -8.15
CA ALA A 146 1.52 -15.22 -8.35
C ALA A 146 2.68 -14.49 -7.66
N LEU A 147 2.75 -13.16 -7.77
CA LEU A 147 3.77 -12.31 -7.14
C LEU A 147 3.62 -12.19 -5.62
N THR A 148 2.40 -12.27 -5.09
CA THR A 148 2.12 -12.13 -3.66
C THR A 148 2.79 -13.24 -2.85
N GLY A 149 3.56 -12.88 -1.83
CA GLY A 149 4.37 -13.78 -0.99
C GLY A 149 3.63 -14.37 0.22
N LYS A 150 2.29 -14.47 0.18
CA LYS A 150 1.44 -14.99 1.26
C LYS A 150 0.32 -15.85 0.68
N VAL A 151 0.14 -17.08 1.20
CA VAL A 151 -0.86 -18.02 0.69
C VAL A 151 -2.26 -17.67 1.20
N ALA A 152 -2.45 -17.67 2.51
CA ALA A 152 -3.75 -17.37 3.11
C ALA A 152 -3.90 -15.86 3.36
N PRO A 153 -5.06 -15.27 3.03
CA PRO A 153 -6.22 -15.85 2.34
C PRO A 153 -6.15 -15.73 0.80
N TYR A 154 -5.07 -15.19 0.24
CA TYR A 154 -5.03 -14.64 -1.12
C TYR A 154 -4.98 -15.68 -2.24
N LYS A 155 -4.30 -16.81 -2.02
CA LYS A 155 -4.02 -17.85 -3.04
C LYS A 155 -4.84 -19.12 -2.89
N LEU A 156 -5.53 -19.30 -1.75
CA LEU A 156 -6.22 -20.55 -1.43
C LEU A 156 -7.32 -20.88 -2.46
N GLY A 157 -7.17 -22.01 -3.15
CA GLY A 157 -8.16 -22.53 -4.09
C GLY A 157 -8.17 -21.85 -5.48
N PHE A 158 -7.19 -21.00 -5.78
CA PHE A 158 -7.15 -20.27 -7.06
C PHE A 158 -6.07 -20.75 -8.05
N SER A 159 -5.31 -21.80 -7.69
CA SER A 159 -4.30 -22.39 -8.59
C SER A 159 -4.91 -22.95 -9.88
N PRO A 160 -4.14 -23.03 -11.01
CA PRO A 160 -2.73 -22.64 -11.14
C PRO A 160 -2.55 -21.13 -11.38
N PHE A 161 -1.37 -20.63 -11.00
CA PHE A 161 -0.97 -19.23 -11.27
C PHE A 161 -0.03 -19.16 -12.48
N PRO A 162 0.16 -17.98 -13.11
CA PRO A 162 1.16 -17.76 -14.13
C PRO A 162 2.56 -18.21 -13.67
N GLY A 163 3.27 -18.89 -14.53
CA GLY A 163 4.62 -19.37 -14.28
C GLY A 163 5.70 -18.28 -14.35
N SER A 164 6.94 -18.70 -14.12
CA SER A 164 8.14 -17.83 -14.16
C SER A 164 8.15 -16.73 -13.09
N VAL A 165 7.50 -16.97 -11.95
CA VAL A 165 7.55 -16.13 -10.77
C VAL A 165 8.31 -16.88 -9.67
N TYR A 166 9.30 -16.21 -9.09
CA TYR A 166 10.21 -16.76 -8.09
C TYR A 166 10.17 -15.90 -6.85
N HIS A 167 10.17 -16.51 -5.66
CA HIS A 167 10.15 -15.79 -4.40
C HIS A 167 11.47 -15.94 -3.67
N VAL A 168 11.96 -14.81 -3.14
CA VAL A 168 13.10 -14.75 -2.23
C VAL A 168 12.64 -14.18 -0.88
N PRO A 169 13.33 -14.45 0.24
CA PRO A 169 12.96 -13.90 1.53
C PRO A 169 13.13 -12.38 1.55
N TYR A 170 12.24 -11.70 2.30
CA TYR A 170 12.40 -10.28 2.62
C TYR A 170 13.05 -10.15 3.99
N PRO A 171 13.98 -9.21 4.21
CA PRO A 171 14.66 -9.06 5.50
C PRO A 171 13.69 -8.78 6.64
N SER A 172 13.85 -9.53 7.71
CA SER A 172 13.12 -9.38 8.96
C SER A 172 13.94 -9.98 10.09
N GLU A 173 14.76 -9.17 10.74
CA GLU A 173 15.70 -9.64 11.78
C GLU A 173 14.98 -10.32 12.94
N LEU A 174 13.79 -9.80 13.33
CA LEU A 174 12.95 -10.41 14.36
C LEU A 174 12.58 -11.87 14.03
N HIS A 175 12.46 -12.19 12.75
CA HIS A 175 12.15 -13.53 12.23
C HIS A 175 13.39 -14.26 11.69
N GLY A 176 14.59 -13.80 12.03
CA GLY A 176 15.85 -14.46 11.69
C GLY A 176 16.25 -14.37 10.21
N ILE A 177 15.70 -13.43 9.45
CA ILE A 177 16.05 -13.22 8.04
C ILE A 177 16.87 -11.94 7.91
N THR A 178 18.16 -12.08 7.61
CA THR A 178 19.08 -10.95 7.42
C THR A 178 18.97 -10.38 5.99
N THR A 179 19.49 -9.17 5.81
CA THR A 179 19.65 -8.56 4.48
C THR A 179 20.53 -9.43 3.57
N GLN A 180 21.58 -10.02 4.12
CA GLN A 180 22.49 -10.88 3.38
C GLN A 180 21.79 -12.18 2.91
N ASP A 181 20.89 -12.74 3.72
CA ASP A 181 20.12 -13.93 3.31
C ASP A 181 19.25 -13.63 2.08
N ALA A 182 18.60 -12.47 2.04
CA ALA A 182 17.80 -12.03 0.90
C ALA A 182 18.65 -11.85 -0.37
N ILE A 183 19.79 -11.20 -0.26
CA ILE A 183 20.74 -11.00 -1.38
C ILE A 183 21.25 -12.35 -1.89
N THR A 184 21.72 -13.21 -0.97
CA THR A 184 22.22 -14.54 -1.29
C THR A 184 21.14 -15.41 -1.96
N ALA A 185 19.87 -15.27 -1.54
CA ALA A 185 18.76 -15.99 -2.16
C ALA A 185 18.57 -15.60 -3.63
N ILE A 186 18.68 -14.30 -3.98
CA ILE A 186 18.63 -13.84 -5.39
C ILE A 186 19.78 -14.47 -6.18
N GLU A 187 21.01 -14.45 -5.66
CA GLU A 187 22.18 -15.00 -6.33
C GLU A 187 22.09 -16.52 -6.53
N ARG A 188 21.54 -17.24 -5.54
CA ARG A 188 21.30 -18.69 -5.63
C ARG A 188 20.23 -19.02 -6.67
N LEU A 189 19.18 -18.22 -6.76
CA LEU A 189 18.10 -18.38 -7.73
C LEU A 189 18.65 -18.35 -9.16
N PHE A 190 19.63 -17.50 -9.46
CA PHE A 190 20.29 -17.44 -10.76
C PHE A 190 21.15 -18.70 -11.08
N LYS A 191 21.49 -19.49 -10.09
CA LYS A 191 22.27 -20.72 -10.26
C LYS A 191 21.39 -21.98 -10.30
N ALA A 192 20.23 -21.94 -9.63
CA ALA A 192 19.42 -23.14 -9.39
C ALA A 192 18.12 -23.17 -10.20
N ASP A 193 17.46 -22.00 -10.39
CA ASP A 193 16.08 -21.98 -10.88
C ASP A 193 15.89 -21.26 -12.21
N ILE A 194 16.61 -20.15 -12.44
CA ILE A 194 16.49 -19.34 -13.66
C ILE A 194 17.78 -18.57 -13.94
N GLU A 195 18.25 -18.57 -15.18
CA GLU A 195 19.38 -17.70 -15.58
C GLU A 195 19.00 -16.22 -15.43
N ALA A 196 19.92 -15.39 -14.92
CA ALA A 196 19.69 -13.95 -14.73
C ALA A 196 19.23 -13.25 -16.03
N LYS A 197 19.77 -13.69 -17.19
CA LYS A 197 19.36 -13.17 -18.52
C LYS A 197 17.93 -13.53 -18.93
N GLN A 198 17.22 -14.38 -18.21
CA GLN A 198 15.81 -14.71 -18.42
C GLN A 198 14.89 -13.96 -17.43
N VAL A 199 15.45 -13.18 -16.51
CA VAL A 199 14.67 -12.38 -15.56
C VAL A 199 14.36 -11.01 -16.17
N ALA A 200 13.06 -10.69 -16.27
CA ALA A 200 12.56 -9.40 -16.75
C ALA A 200 12.60 -8.33 -15.64
N ALA A 201 12.19 -8.70 -14.43
CA ALA A 201 12.04 -7.74 -13.34
C ALA A 201 12.28 -8.34 -11.96
N ILE A 202 12.70 -7.47 -11.04
CA ILE A 202 12.61 -7.69 -9.59
C ILE A 202 11.61 -6.66 -9.05
N ILE A 203 10.52 -7.12 -8.40
CA ILE A 203 9.50 -6.26 -7.78
C ILE A 203 9.57 -6.36 -6.26
N PHE A 204 9.52 -5.23 -5.58
CA PHE A 204 9.49 -5.15 -4.12
C PHE A 204 8.67 -3.96 -3.63
N GLU A 205 8.15 -4.05 -2.41
CA GLU A 205 7.58 -2.92 -1.69
C GLU A 205 8.69 -2.27 -0.86
N PRO A 206 8.94 -0.95 -0.95
CA PRO A 206 9.91 -0.26 -0.08
C PRO A 206 9.59 -0.40 1.40
N ILE A 207 8.30 -0.48 1.73
CA ILE A 207 7.77 -0.90 3.03
C ILE A 207 6.63 -1.88 2.75
N GLN A 208 6.76 -3.12 3.20
CA GLN A 208 5.74 -4.14 2.97
C GLN A 208 4.45 -3.81 3.70
N GLY A 209 3.35 -3.62 2.98
CA GLY A 209 2.05 -3.31 3.57
C GLY A 209 1.46 -4.50 4.32
N GLU A 210 1.03 -5.52 3.60
CA GLU A 210 0.42 -6.73 4.16
C GLU A 210 1.42 -7.64 4.88
N GLY A 211 2.70 -7.52 4.56
CA GLY A 211 3.79 -8.26 5.20
C GLY A 211 4.11 -7.82 6.63
N GLY A 212 3.59 -6.67 7.07
CA GLY A 212 3.76 -6.19 8.45
C GLY A 212 4.64 -4.97 8.62
N PHE A 213 4.68 -4.09 7.63
CA PHE A 213 5.46 -2.84 7.61
C PHE A 213 6.97 -3.03 7.78
N ASN A 214 7.47 -4.14 7.25
CA ASN A 214 8.91 -4.35 7.13
C ASN A 214 9.49 -3.32 6.16
N VAL A 215 10.46 -2.54 6.63
CA VAL A 215 11.14 -1.51 5.83
C VAL A 215 12.32 -2.15 5.11
N ALA A 216 12.47 -1.91 3.80
CA ALA A 216 13.63 -2.36 3.05
C ALA A 216 14.90 -1.68 3.60
N PRO A 217 15.91 -2.44 4.06
CA PRO A 217 17.20 -1.86 4.39
C PRO A 217 17.84 -1.20 3.16
N PRO A 218 18.52 -0.05 3.30
CA PRO A 218 19.21 0.60 2.18
C PRO A 218 20.15 -0.33 1.42
N GLU A 219 20.81 -1.24 2.12
CA GLU A 219 21.74 -2.23 1.56
C GLU A 219 21.03 -3.22 0.64
N LEU A 220 19.76 -3.60 0.94
CA LEU A 220 18.95 -4.43 0.07
C LEU A 220 18.62 -3.70 -1.23
N VAL A 221 18.15 -2.44 -1.11
CA VAL A 221 17.78 -1.61 -2.27
C VAL A 221 18.99 -1.39 -3.19
N ALA A 222 20.15 -1.09 -2.62
CA ALA A 222 21.41 -0.96 -3.35
C ALA A 222 21.83 -2.27 -4.03
N ALA A 223 21.68 -3.41 -3.36
CA ALA A 223 21.98 -4.71 -3.94
C ALA A 223 21.03 -5.07 -5.10
N ILE A 224 19.72 -4.80 -4.95
CA ILE A 224 18.73 -5.00 -6.03
C ILE A 224 19.11 -4.11 -7.21
N ARG A 225 19.43 -2.82 -7.00
CA ARG A 225 19.81 -1.92 -8.08
C ARG A 225 21.05 -2.43 -8.81
N ARG A 226 22.11 -2.79 -8.09
CA ARG A 226 23.34 -3.36 -8.66
C ARG A 226 23.06 -4.62 -9.49
N ILE A 227 22.28 -5.56 -8.96
CA ILE A 227 21.91 -6.81 -9.68
C ILE A 227 21.12 -6.47 -10.95
N CYS A 228 20.17 -5.54 -10.86
CA CYS A 228 19.37 -5.11 -12.01
C CYS A 228 20.25 -4.48 -13.10
N ASP A 229 21.18 -3.62 -12.73
CA ASP A 229 22.10 -2.97 -13.67
C ASP A 229 23.04 -3.97 -14.32
N GLU A 230 23.61 -4.90 -13.56
CA GLU A 230 24.53 -5.93 -14.05
C GLU A 230 23.89 -6.85 -15.08
N HIS A 231 22.62 -7.20 -14.90
CA HIS A 231 21.94 -8.19 -15.72
C HIS A 231 20.88 -7.61 -16.67
N GLY A 232 20.68 -6.30 -16.69
CA GLY A 232 19.65 -5.65 -17.49
C GLY A 232 18.23 -6.07 -17.06
N ILE A 233 18.00 -6.17 -15.76
CA ILE A 233 16.72 -6.50 -15.12
C ILE A 233 16.02 -5.18 -14.74
N VAL A 234 14.71 -5.10 -14.92
CA VAL A 234 13.92 -3.92 -14.54
C VAL A 234 13.64 -3.95 -13.03
N MET A 235 14.06 -2.91 -12.32
CA MET A 235 13.76 -2.73 -10.90
C MET A 235 12.40 -2.04 -10.74
N ILE A 236 11.44 -2.71 -10.09
CA ILE A 236 10.08 -2.20 -9.87
C ILE A 236 9.86 -1.97 -8.38
N ALA A 237 9.56 -0.73 -7.99
CA ALA A 237 9.09 -0.40 -6.65
C ALA A 237 7.56 -0.34 -6.62
N ASP A 238 6.94 -1.16 -5.80
CA ASP A 238 5.50 -1.11 -5.55
C ASP A 238 5.20 -0.12 -4.43
N GLU A 239 4.81 1.08 -4.80
CA GLU A 239 4.46 2.19 -3.90
C GLU A 239 2.94 2.37 -3.71
N VAL A 240 2.17 1.35 -4.06
CA VAL A 240 0.71 1.39 -3.94
C VAL A 240 0.24 1.72 -2.52
N GLN A 241 0.96 1.27 -1.49
CA GLN A 241 0.61 1.57 -0.09
C GLN A 241 1.51 2.61 0.58
N SER A 242 2.76 2.74 0.16
CA SER A 242 3.76 3.59 0.80
C SER A 242 3.83 5.02 0.25
N GLY A 243 3.25 5.26 -0.93
CA GLY A 243 3.29 6.56 -1.59
C GLY A 243 2.39 7.64 -0.96
N PHE A 244 2.46 8.82 -1.54
CA PHE A 244 1.62 9.99 -1.27
C PHE A 244 1.66 10.45 0.20
N ALA A 245 2.85 10.84 0.63
CA ALA A 245 3.19 11.40 1.94
C ALA A 245 3.18 10.42 3.13
N ARG A 246 2.68 9.18 2.97
CA ARG A 246 2.52 8.24 4.07
C ARG A 246 3.79 8.03 4.90
N THR A 247 4.97 7.99 4.28
CA THR A 247 6.25 7.72 4.92
C THR A 247 7.04 8.97 5.33
N GLY A 248 6.44 10.16 5.23
CA GLY A 248 7.12 11.44 5.49
C GLY A 248 7.84 12.03 4.27
N LYS A 249 7.79 11.35 3.15
CA LYS A 249 8.19 11.83 1.81
C LYS A 249 7.04 11.57 0.85
N LEU A 250 7.06 12.20 -0.34
CA LEU A 250 6.00 11.97 -1.33
C LEU A 250 5.93 10.49 -1.72
N PHE A 251 7.08 9.87 -1.98
CA PHE A 251 7.24 8.45 -2.22
C PHE A 251 8.25 7.83 -1.24
N ALA A 252 8.07 6.56 -0.89
CA ALA A 252 9.00 5.87 0.00
C ALA A 252 10.40 5.73 -0.63
N MET A 253 10.48 5.62 -1.96
CA MET A 253 11.74 5.58 -2.68
C MET A 253 12.55 6.89 -2.60
N ASP A 254 11.95 8.00 -2.14
CA ASP A 254 12.68 9.24 -1.84
C ASP A 254 13.65 9.11 -0.65
N HIS A 255 13.44 8.09 0.20
CA HIS A 255 14.35 7.79 1.31
C HIS A 255 15.64 7.06 0.89
N TYR A 256 15.73 6.57 -0.35
CA TYR A 256 16.85 5.78 -0.84
C TYR A 256 17.67 6.54 -1.89
N ALA A 257 18.97 6.28 -1.92
CA ALA A 257 19.86 6.83 -2.95
C ALA A 257 19.56 6.19 -4.32
N ASP A 258 19.39 4.87 -4.31
CA ASP A 258 19.10 4.09 -5.51
C ASP A 258 17.63 4.19 -5.91
N LYS A 259 17.37 4.39 -7.21
CA LYS A 259 16.04 4.63 -7.74
C LYS A 259 15.55 3.49 -8.62
N PRO A 260 14.23 3.19 -8.63
CA PRO A 260 13.68 2.15 -9.49
C PRO A 260 13.62 2.60 -10.95
N ASP A 261 13.46 1.62 -11.84
CA ASP A 261 13.18 1.85 -13.25
C ASP A 261 11.69 2.13 -13.48
N LEU A 262 10.82 1.41 -12.76
CA LEU A 262 9.37 1.57 -12.76
C LEU A 262 8.86 1.65 -11.31
N MET A 263 7.78 2.40 -11.12
CA MET A 263 7.08 2.50 -9.85
C MET A 263 5.57 2.40 -10.06
N THR A 264 4.89 1.58 -9.25
CA THR A 264 3.45 1.46 -9.26
C THR A 264 2.81 2.35 -8.21
N MET A 265 1.67 2.95 -8.51
CA MET A 265 0.93 3.91 -7.68
C MET A 265 -0.56 3.56 -7.67
N ALA A 266 -1.24 3.76 -6.55
CA ALA A 266 -2.70 3.68 -6.42
C ALA A 266 -3.16 4.30 -5.09
N LYS A 267 -4.23 3.78 -4.49
CA LYS A 267 -4.73 4.14 -3.15
C LYS A 267 -4.81 5.65 -2.94
N SER A 268 -3.88 6.22 -2.17
CA SER A 268 -3.90 7.65 -1.84
C SER A 268 -3.64 8.59 -3.01
N LEU A 269 -3.27 8.08 -4.18
CA LEU A 269 -3.15 8.88 -5.41
C LEU A 269 -4.38 9.74 -5.69
N ALA A 270 -5.59 9.20 -5.45
CA ALA A 270 -6.83 9.89 -5.80
C ALA A 270 -7.84 9.99 -4.63
N GLY A 271 -7.38 9.89 -3.37
CA GLY A 271 -8.17 10.22 -2.18
C GLY A 271 -9.51 9.48 -2.04
N GLY A 272 -9.58 8.23 -2.51
CA GLY A 272 -10.79 7.39 -2.48
C GLY A 272 -11.41 7.12 -3.85
N MET A 273 -11.04 7.87 -4.90
CA MET A 273 -11.46 7.56 -6.27
C MET A 273 -10.57 6.46 -6.87
N PRO A 274 -11.14 5.50 -7.62
CA PRO A 274 -10.37 4.43 -8.27
C PRO A 274 -9.42 4.98 -9.32
N LEU A 275 -8.13 5.03 -9.00
CA LEU A 275 -7.04 5.39 -9.91
C LEU A 275 -5.77 4.68 -9.50
N SER A 276 -5.03 4.21 -10.49
CA SER A 276 -3.68 3.71 -10.33
C SER A 276 -2.81 4.10 -11.51
N GLY A 277 -1.52 3.92 -11.41
CA GLY A 277 -0.60 4.22 -12.48
C GLY A 277 0.72 3.50 -12.36
N VAL A 278 1.44 3.49 -13.46
CA VAL A 278 2.85 3.14 -13.56
C VAL A 278 3.58 4.36 -14.07
N VAL A 279 4.58 4.80 -13.33
CA VAL A 279 5.54 5.81 -13.76
C VAL A 279 6.91 5.17 -13.86
N GLY A 280 7.67 5.51 -14.88
CA GLY A 280 9.00 4.94 -15.05
C GLY A 280 9.78 5.58 -16.17
N ARG A 281 11.01 5.09 -16.35
CA ARG A 281 11.93 5.57 -17.39
C ARG A 281 11.27 5.47 -18.77
N ALA A 282 11.34 6.57 -19.53
CA ALA A 282 10.60 6.73 -20.78
C ALA A 282 10.88 5.60 -21.80
N GLU A 283 12.15 5.18 -21.94
CA GLU A 283 12.53 4.12 -22.87
C GLU A 283 11.97 2.75 -22.47
N ILE A 284 11.72 2.51 -21.18
CA ILE A 284 11.10 1.28 -20.70
C ILE A 284 9.57 1.36 -20.87
N MET A 285 8.98 2.50 -20.52
CA MET A 285 7.54 2.75 -20.67
C MET A 285 7.07 2.71 -22.13
N ASP A 286 7.93 3.05 -23.09
CA ASP A 286 7.64 3.02 -24.54
C ASP A 286 7.83 1.64 -25.18
N ALA A 287 8.28 0.64 -24.46
CA ALA A 287 8.53 -0.69 -25.03
C ALA A 287 7.27 -1.44 -25.53
N PRO A 288 6.09 -1.35 -24.86
CA PRO A 288 4.87 -1.93 -25.42
C PRO A 288 4.43 -1.22 -26.69
N ALA A 289 3.99 -1.98 -27.69
CA ALA A 289 3.43 -1.43 -28.92
C ALA A 289 2.16 -0.60 -28.64
N PRO A 290 1.80 0.37 -29.51
CA PRO A 290 0.56 1.13 -29.39
C PRO A 290 -0.67 0.23 -29.22
N GLY A 291 -1.51 0.52 -28.24
CA GLY A 291 -2.67 -0.31 -27.86
C GLY A 291 -2.33 -1.47 -26.90
N GLY A 292 -1.07 -1.68 -26.55
CA GLY A 292 -0.62 -2.73 -25.62
C GLY A 292 -0.97 -2.43 -24.15
N LEU A 293 -1.15 -1.16 -23.79
CA LEU A 293 -1.58 -0.70 -22.47
C LEU A 293 -2.92 0.03 -22.58
N GLY A 294 -3.74 -0.07 -21.55
CA GLY A 294 -5.01 0.65 -21.50
C GLY A 294 -6.08 -0.07 -20.69
N GLY A 295 -7.29 0.45 -20.76
CA GLY A 295 -8.49 -0.07 -20.11
C GLY A 295 -9.63 0.93 -20.33
N THR A 296 -10.87 0.45 -20.45
CA THR A 296 -12.02 1.32 -20.73
C THR A 296 -12.17 2.44 -19.68
N TYR A 297 -11.95 2.14 -18.40
CA TYR A 297 -12.05 3.08 -17.29
C TYR A 297 -10.69 3.63 -16.81
N ALA A 298 -9.61 3.21 -17.45
CA ALA A 298 -8.25 3.61 -17.08
C ALA A 298 -8.07 5.13 -17.15
N GLY A 299 -7.58 5.73 -16.06
CA GLY A 299 -7.44 7.17 -15.97
C GLY A 299 -8.77 7.93 -15.99
N ASN A 300 -9.81 7.42 -15.30
CA ASN A 300 -11.12 8.08 -15.24
C ASN A 300 -11.00 9.57 -14.90
N PRO A 301 -11.68 10.48 -15.63
CA PRO A 301 -11.52 11.93 -15.46
C PRO A 301 -11.87 12.45 -14.07
N LEU A 302 -12.87 11.86 -13.39
CA LEU A 302 -13.20 12.23 -12.00
C LEU A 302 -12.07 11.85 -11.03
N ALA A 303 -11.48 10.68 -11.24
CA ALA A 303 -10.36 10.22 -10.41
C ALA A 303 -9.06 11.00 -10.71
N VAL A 304 -8.84 11.40 -11.96
CA VAL A 304 -7.73 12.29 -12.34
C VAL A 304 -7.90 13.67 -11.71
N ALA A 305 -9.10 14.25 -11.70
CA ALA A 305 -9.39 15.51 -11.03
C ALA A 305 -9.14 15.41 -9.51
N ALA A 306 -9.56 14.31 -8.89
CA ALA A 306 -9.27 14.02 -7.49
C ALA A 306 -7.76 13.92 -7.22
N ALA A 307 -7.00 13.26 -8.10
CA ALA A 307 -5.54 13.12 -7.94
C ALA A 307 -4.80 14.46 -8.00
N HIS A 308 -5.21 15.35 -8.90
CA HIS A 308 -4.68 16.73 -8.92
C HIS A 308 -4.91 17.45 -7.59
N ALA A 309 -6.13 17.33 -7.03
CA ALA A 309 -6.45 17.93 -5.75
C ALA A 309 -5.62 17.30 -4.61
N VAL A 310 -5.48 15.97 -4.59
CA VAL A 310 -4.67 15.26 -3.59
C VAL A 310 -3.22 15.74 -3.59
N LEU A 311 -2.58 15.88 -4.76
CA LEU A 311 -1.22 16.39 -4.84
C LEU A 311 -1.10 17.82 -4.31
N ASN A 312 -2.08 18.68 -4.60
CA ASN A 312 -2.12 20.05 -4.09
C ASN A 312 -2.32 20.07 -2.54
N ILE A 313 -3.22 19.25 -2.01
CA ILE A 313 -3.45 19.13 -0.56
C ILE A 313 -2.17 18.67 0.15
N ILE A 314 -1.48 17.67 -0.38
CA ILE A 314 -0.22 17.18 0.20
C ILE A 314 0.81 18.30 0.34
N ASP A 315 0.94 19.13 -0.68
CA ASP A 315 1.89 20.25 -0.69
C ASP A 315 1.42 21.41 0.21
N ASN A 316 0.19 21.91 -0.02
CA ASN A 316 -0.37 23.05 0.70
C ASN A 316 -0.47 22.84 2.21
N GLU A 317 -0.81 21.63 2.64
CA GLU A 317 -0.94 21.28 4.07
C GLU A 317 0.34 20.64 4.64
N SER A 318 1.41 20.58 3.86
CA SER A 318 2.72 20.02 4.28
C SER A 318 2.58 18.61 4.85
N LEU A 319 1.79 17.74 4.20
CA LEU A 319 1.43 16.43 4.75
C LEU A 319 2.63 15.49 4.92
N CYS A 320 3.73 15.68 4.19
CA CYS A 320 4.96 14.94 4.43
C CYS A 320 5.54 15.23 5.83
N ALA A 321 5.64 16.50 6.21
CA ALA A 321 6.09 16.88 7.55
C ALA A 321 5.08 16.45 8.62
N ARG A 322 3.79 16.59 8.32
CA ARG A 322 2.71 16.13 9.20
C ARG A 322 2.78 14.63 9.46
N ALA A 323 3.08 13.82 8.45
CA ALA A 323 3.25 12.37 8.60
C ALA A 323 4.40 12.01 9.54
N CYS A 324 5.54 12.71 9.47
CA CYS A 324 6.64 12.54 10.42
C CYS A 324 6.18 12.89 11.84
N HIS A 325 5.59 14.07 12.04
CA HIS A 325 5.15 14.51 13.36
C HIS A 325 4.16 13.55 14.04
N LEU A 326 3.15 13.06 13.29
CA LEU A 326 2.19 12.10 13.81
C LEU A 326 2.83 10.73 14.08
N GLY A 327 3.73 10.28 13.20
CA GLY A 327 4.46 9.05 13.36
C GLY A 327 5.36 9.05 14.58
N ASP A 328 6.08 10.15 14.84
CA ASP A 328 6.93 10.30 16.03
C ASP A 328 6.10 10.22 17.32
N ARG A 329 4.94 10.89 17.36
CA ARG A 329 4.02 10.83 18.51
C ARG A 329 3.47 9.41 18.74
N LEU A 330 3.11 8.71 17.68
CA LEU A 330 2.63 7.33 17.78
C LEU A 330 3.74 6.40 18.26
N SER A 331 4.94 6.51 17.68
CA SER A 331 6.10 5.70 18.05
C SER A 331 6.46 5.89 19.52
N ALA A 332 6.55 7.14 20.00
CA ALA A 332 6.81 7.43 21.42
C ALA A 332 5.75 6.81 22.35
N THR A 333 4.45 6.89 21.96
CA THR A 333 3.38 6.26 22.73
C THR A 333 3.52 4.72 22.76
N LEU A 334 3.87 4.11 21.63
CA LEU A 334 4.06 2.65 21.56
C LEU A 334 5.29 2.20 22.33
N GLU A 335 6.38 2.98 22.35
CA GLU A 335 7.60 2.73 23.15
C GLU A 335 7.31 2.78 24.64
N GLU A 336 6.50 3.75 25.10
CA GLU A 336 6.02 3.78 26.49
C GLU A 336 5.20 2.53 26.85
N ILE A 337 4.32 2.09 25.95
CA ILE A 337 3.52 0.87 26.12
C ILE A 337 4.44 -0.36 26.18
N GLN A 338 5.42 -0.45 25.27
CA GLN A 338 6.36 -1.57 25.20
C GLN A 338 7.12 -1.78 26.52
N GLY A 339 7.46 -0.69 27.23
CA GLY A 339 8.08 -0.74 28.55
C GLY A 339 7.26 -1.44 29.64
N THR A 340 5.94 -1.58 29.44
CA THR A 340 5.01 -2.17 30.43
C THR A 340 4.19 -3.33 29.87
N PHE A 341 4.25 -3.62 28.58
CA PHE A 341 3.49 -4.64 27.90
C PHE A 341 4.43 -5.60 27.12
N PRO A 342 4.96 -6.67 27.74
CA PRO A 342 5.98 -7.55 27.17
C PRO A 342 5.56 -8.24 25.86
N ALA A 343 4.27 -8.35 25.58
CA ALA A 343 3.78 -8.92 24.34
C ALA A 343 4.07 -8.04 23.11
N LEU A 344 4.27 -6.72 23.28
CA LEU A 344 4.68 -5.82 22.20
C LEU A 344 6.20 -5.92 21.99
N VAL A 345 6.63 -6.72 21.01
CA VAL A 345 8.05 -7.04 20.80
C VAL A 345 8.75 -6.12 19.84
N ALA A 346 8.05 -5.53 18.88
CA ALA A 346 8.64 -4.63 17.90
C ALA A 346 7.71 -3.50 17.48
N ILE A 347 8.30 -2.33 17.26
CA ILE A 347 7.70 -1.14 16.67
C ILE A 347 8.56 -0.80 15.45
N ARG A 348 7.95 -0.64 14.28
CA ARG A 348 8.70 -0.34 13.05
C ARG A 348 7.89 0.47 12.06
N GLY A 349 8.58 1.06 11.09
CA GLY A 349 7.98 1.83 9.99
C GLY A 349 8.73 3.12 9.70
N ARG A 350 8.11 4.01 8.92
CA ARG A 350 8.61 5.35 8.60
C ARG A 350 7.46 6.35 8.50
N GLY A 351 7.66 7.56 9.01
CA GLY A 351 6.62 8.59 9.04
C GLY A 351 5.37 8.07 9.73
N SER A 352 4.23 8.15 9.06
CA SER A 352 2.94 7.64 9.56
C SER A 352 2.60 6.24 9.00
N MET A 353 3.57 5.48 8.54
CA MET A 353 3.44 4.06 8.21
C MET A 353 4.10 3.24 9.31
N ILE A 354 3.45 3.14 10.47
CA ILE A 354 3.95 2.51 11.70
C ILE A 354 3.16 1.25 12.01
N ALA A 355 3.84 0.23 12.50
CA ALA A 355 3.25 -1.02 12.97
C ALA A 355 3.81 -1.46 14.31
N ALA A 356 2.97 -2.21 15.06
CA ALA A 356 3.29 -2.84 16.31
C ALA A 356 3.14 -4.35 16.18
N GLU A 357 4.14 -5.13 16.55
CA GLU A 357 4.14 -6.59 16.43
C GLU A 357 4.08 -7.26 17.80
N PHE A 358 3.26 -8.32 17.89
CA PHE A 358 2.93 -8.98 19.14
C PHE A 358 3.32 -10.44 19.13
N PHE A 359 4.03 -10.86 20.21
CA PHE A 359 4.35 -12.24 20.51
C PHE A 359 3.69 -12.64 21.82
N ASP A 360 3.43 -13.91 21.98
CA ASP A 360 3.04 -14.46 23.26
C ASP A 360 4.23 -14.43 24.23
N PRO A 361 4.11 -13.83 25.42
CA PRO A 361 5.25 -13.65 26.33
C PRO A 361 5.84 -14.95 26.88
N GLU A 362 5.02 -16.03 26.96
CA GLU A 362 5.45 -17.32 27.50
C GLU A 362 6.14 -18.16 26.43
N SER A 363 5.48 -18.35 25.28
CA SER A 363 6.01 -19.17 24.18
C SER A 363 7.07 -18.44 23.33
N ARG A 364 7.07 -17.11 23.33
CA ARG A 364 7.87 -16.23 22.46
C ARG A 364 7.59 -16.42 20.97
N GLU A 365 6.39 -16.89 20.63
CA GLU A 365 5.94 -17.08 19.27
C GLU A 365 4.99 -15.95 18.83
N PRO A 366 4.90 -15.64 17.51
CA PRO A 366 3.95 -14.66 17.00
C PRO A 366 2.50 -14.95 17.43
N SER A 367 1.81 -13.96 17.98
CA SER A 367 0.46 -14.14 18.53
C SER A 367 -0.60 -13.31 17.81
N ALA A 368 -1.30 -13.95 16.87
CA ALA A 368 -2.48 -13.37 16.24
C ALA A 368 -3.62 -13.09 17.24
N ALA A 369 -3.75 -13.93 18.28
CA ALA A 369 -4.78 -13.78 19.30
C ALA A 369 -4.65 -12.46 20.06
N ILE A 370 -3.42 -12.06 20.44
CA ILE A 370 -3.16 -10.79 21.13
C ILE A 370 -3.51 -9.61 20.21
N ALA A 371 -3.08 -9.63 18.96
CA ALA A 371 -3.39 -8.56 17.99
C ALA A 371 -4.90 -8.43 17.76
N GLN A 372 -5.62 -9.55 17.60
CA GLN A 372 -7.09 -9.57 17.43
C GLN A 372 -7.81 -9.02 18.64
N GLU A 373 -7.41 -9.39 19.86
CA GLU A 373 -8.02 -8.89 21.07
C GLU A 373 -7.83 -7.37 21.24
N ILE A 374 -6.62 -6.86 20.97
CA ILE A 374 -6.35 -5.43 20.99
C ILE A 374 -7.23 -4.71 19.95
N GLN A 375 -7.33 -5.24 18.72
CA GLN A 375 -8.19 -4.69 17.68
C GLN A 375 -9.65 -4.62 18.11
N GLN A 376 -10.19 -5.70 18.69
CA GLN A 376 -11.59 -5.75 19.14
C GLN A 376 -11.86 -4.79 20.30
N LYS A 377 -10.95 -4.73 21.29
CA LYS A 377 -11.06 -3.80 22.42
C LYS A 377 -10.96 -2.33 21.96
N ALA A 378 -10.07 -2.03 21.00
CA ALA A 378 -9.98 -0.70 20.42
C ALA A 378 -11.27 -0.33 19.68
N LEU A 379 -11.81 -1.25 18.87
CA LEU A 379 -13.06 -1.06 18.14
C LEU A 379 -14.24 -0.81 19.09
N SER A 380 -14.34 -1.55 20.21
CA SER A 380 -15.38 -1.32 21.23
C SER A 380 -15.29 0.04 21.94
N ARG A 381 -14.14 0.72 21.82
CA ARG A 381 -13.91 2.08 22.31
C ARG A 381 -13.91 3.13 21.19
N GLY A 382 -14.38 2.78 20.00
CA GLY A 382 -14.49 3.69 18.86
C GLY A 382 -13.18 3.95 18.10
N LEU A 383 -12.18 3.05 18.17
CA LEU A 383 -10.95 3.15 17.40
C LEU A 383 -10.83 1.96 16.44
N LEU A 384 -10.84 2.25 15.14
CA LEU A 384 -10.74 1.25 14.07
C LEU A 384 -9.27 0.97 13.74
N LEU A 385 -8.81 -0.26 13.93
CA LEU A 385 -7.45 -0.73 13.66
C LEU A 385 -7.43 -1.85 12.62
N LEU A 386 -6.31 -2.01 11.91
CA LEU A 386 -6.09 -3.11 10.97
C LEU A 386 -4.97 -4.05 11.45
N ILE A 387 -5.19 -5.35 11.20
CA ILE A 387 -4.19 -6.40 11.41
C ILE A 387 -3.54 -6.74 10.07
N CYS A 388 -2.26 -7.08 10.11
CA CYS A 388 -1.48 -7.59 8.99
C CYS A 388 -0.35 -8.51 9.49
N GLY A 389 0.69 -8.69 8.68
CA GLY A 389 1.80 -9.58 8.99
C GLY A 389 1.58 -11.01 8.52
N GLN A 390 2.65 -11.73 8.32
CA GLN A 390 2.62 -13.10 7.83
C GLN A 390 1.86 -14.04 8.79
N TYR A 391 1.96 -13.77 10.09
CA TYR A 391 1.32 -14.53 11.16
C TYR A 391 0.03 -13.88 11.69
N GLY A 392 -0.40 -12.73 11.13
CA GLY A 392 -1.58 -12.02 11.63
C GLY A 392 -1.41 -11.38 13.01
N ASN A 393 -0.18 -11.16 13.43
CA ASN A 393 0.21 -10.68 14.76
C ASN A 393 0.70 -9.23 14.79
N VAL A 394 0.45 -8.48 13.70
CA VAL A 394 0.90 -7.09 13.54
C VAL A 394 -0.32 -6.18 13.44
N ILE A 395 -0.38 -5.13 14.27
CA ILE A 395 -1.31 -4.01 14.11
C ILE A 395 -0.61 -2.93 13.32
N ARG A 396 -1.24 -2.46 12.23
CA ARG A 396 -0.79 -1.34 11.40
C ARG A 396 -1.67 -0.13 11.60
N PHE A 397 -1.05 1.03 11.67
CA PHE A 397 -1.71 2.31 11.90
C PHE A 397 -1.72 3.12 10.61
N LEU A 398 -2.92 3.38 10.07
CA LEU A 398 -3.12 3.98 8.76
C LEU A 398 -4.13 5.15 8.80
N TYR A 399 -4.06 5.98 9.82
CA TYR A 399 -4.91 7.16 9.97
C TYR A 399 -4.73 8.17 8.82
N PRO A 400 -5.75 8.98 8.50
CA PRO A 400 -5.59 10.15 7.66
C PRO A 400 -4.54 11.11 8.21
N LEU A 401 -3.67 11.66 7.35
CA LEU A 401 -2.63 12.60 7.78
C LEU A 401 -3.21 13.96 8.20
N THR A 402 -4.42 14.25 7.75
CA THR A 402 -5.21 15.43 8.08
C THR A 402 -5.97 15.30 9.41
N ILE A 403 -5.81 14.20 10.14
CA ILE A 403 -6.48 13.96 11.43
C ILE A 403 -6.23 15.12 12.41
N PRO A 404 -7.27 15.68 13.07
CA PRO A 404 -7.09 16.71 14.11
C PRO A 404 -6.28 16.21 15.30
N ASP A 405 -5.41 17.06 15.86
CA ASP A 405 -4.53 16.70 16.98
C ASP A 405 -5.29 16.18 18.22
N ALA A 406 -6.44 16.75 18.52
CA ALA A 406 -7.28 16.31 19.64
C ALA A 406 -7.78 14.88 19.43
N GLN A 407 -8.25 14.56 18.21
CA GLN A 407 -8.72 13.24 17.84
C GLN A 407 -7.58 12.21 17.80
N PHE A 408 -6.40 12.62 17.31
CA PHE A 408 -5.22 11.78 17.34
C PHE A 408 -4.78 11.47 18.78
N THR A 409 -4.78 12.46 19.66
CA THR A 409 -4.48 12.28 21.09
C THR A 409 -5.49 11.33 21.76
N GLN A 410 -6.77 11.45 21.44
CA GLN A 410 -7.80 10.53 21.92
C GLN A 410 -7.53 9.08 21.46
N ALA A 411 -7.15 8.88 20.20
CA ALA A 411 -6.79 7.56 19.67
C ALA A 411 -5.58 6.96 20.40
N LEU A 412 -4.53 7.75 20.67
CA LEU A 412 -3.37 7.30 21.45
C LEU A 412 -3.77 6.91 22.88
N ALA A 413 -4.65 7.68 23.54
CA ALA A 413 -5.15 7.34 24.86
C ALA A 413 -5.94 6.01 24.88
N ILE A 414 -6.75 5.74 23.84
CA ILE A 414 -7.44 4.46 23.67
C ILE A 414 -6.43 3.30 23.53
N LEU A 415 -5.37 3.48 22.72
CA LEU A 415 -4.33 2.47 22.56
C LEU A 415 -3.63 2.16 23.89
N GLN A 416 -3.23 3.18 24.64
CA GLN A 416 -2.61 3.02 25.97
C GLN A 416 -3.53 2.26 26.92
N GLN A 417 -4.81 2.60 26.97
CA GLN A 417 -5.77 1.96 27.85
C GLN A 417 -5.99 0.48 27.48
N VAL A 418 -6.21 0.19 26.17
CA VAL A 418 -6.47 -1.19 25.69
C VAL A 418 -5.30 -2.12 25.97
N MET A 419 -4.06 -1.62 25.87
CA MET A 419 -2.87 -2.45 26.11
C MET A 419 -2.52 -2.56 27.61
N ARG A 420 -2.80 -1.53 28.42
CA ARG A 420 -2.66 -1.62 29.90
C ARG A 420 -3.65 -2.60 30.55
N ASP A 421 -4.86 -2.70 30.04
CA ASP A 421 -5.88 -3.62 30.55
C ASP A 421 -5.49 -5.10 30.34
N LYS A 422 -4.30 -5.38 29.80
CA LYS A 422 -3.71 -6.70 29.53
C LYS A 422 -2.37 -6.95 30.25
N ALA A 423 -1.76 -5.93 30.79
CA ALA A 423 -0.51 -6.04 31.53
C ALA A 423 -0.74 -6.61 32.99
#